data_8cd37658135d36deb46658162b6c908f
#
_entry.id   8cd37658135d36deb46658162b6c908f
#
_cell.length_a   1.000
_cell.length_b   1.000
_cell.length_c   1.000
_cell.angle_alpha   90.00
_cell.angle_beta   90.00
_cell.angle_gamma   90.00
#
_symmetry.space_group_name_H-M   'P 1'
#
loop_
_entity.id
_entity.type
_entity.pdbx_description
1 polymer ?
#
loop_
_entity_poly.entity_id
_entity_poly.type
_entity_poly.pdbx_seq_one_letter_code
_entity_poly.pdbx_strand_id
1 'polypeptide(L)'
;MSQLFSPISFGPLTLSNRIVIAPMCQYSAEDGRASDWHAMHLGNLAQSGAGLLILEATAVEPRGRISWADLGLWDDGTEAALAQVLASVRRWSPMPLGIQLGHAGRKASVKRPWDGGGQLPADDARGWATVAPSPLPFHAGDPAPQELDEAGIAEVIAAFAASAVRAERLGFELIELHAAHGYLLHQFLSPLSNRRTDGYGGSLPNHLRLLVEVFDAVRAAVSDKVSVGVRISASDWVDGGWDLVQSEALAQVLDARGCNFLHVSSGGLDERQKITVGPGYQVPFAAAIKAKVRMPVIAVGMITEPEQAESILRHRHADAVALARGILYDPRWPWHAAAALRDSVEPAPQYLRCEPRDARGVFKTR
;
A
#
# COMPACT_ATOMS: atom_id res chain seq x y z
N MET A 1 22.72 17.99 5.90
CA MET A 1 21.70 17.33 5.07
C MET A 1 21.01 16.29 5.97
N SER A 2 19.70 16.35 6.06
CA SER A 2 18.93 15.39 6.84
C SER A 2 18.89 14.01 6.16
N GLN A 3 18.65 12.94 6.93
CA GLN A 3 18.44 11.61 6.34
C GLN A 3 17.13 11.58 5.53
N LEU A 4 16.10 12.30 5.98
CA LEU A 4 14.79 12.36 5.36
C LEU A 4 14.86 12.84 3.89
N PHE A 5 15.73 13.81 3.60
CA PHE A 5 15.91 14.39 2.26
C PHE A 5 17.12 13.80 1.50
N SER A 6 17.68 12.67 1.97
CA SER A 6 18.69 11.94 1.22
C SER A 6 18.06 10.91 0.28
N PRO A 7 18.70 10.61 -0.88
CA PRO A 7 18.14 9.64 -1.82
C PRO A 7 18.11 8.22 -1.24
N ILE A 8 17.24 7.38 -1.80
CA ILE A 8 17.14 5.96 -1.50
C ILE A 8 16.73 5.17 -2.74
N SER A 9 17.17 3.92 -2.85
CA SER A 9 16.74 3.03 -3.95
C SER A 9 15.86 1.88 -3.43
N PHE A 10 14.77 1.62 -4.12
CA PHE A 10 13.93 0.44 -3.98
C PHE A 10 14.13 -0.43 -5.22
N GLY A 11 15.11 -1.35 -5.17
CA GLY A 11 15.56 -2.07 -6.36
C GLY A 11 16.03 -1.10 -7.46
N PRO A 12 15.44 -1.14 -8.67
CA PRO A 12 15.84 -0.27 -9.79
C PRO A 12 15.41 1.20 -9.63
N LEU A 13 14.44 1.49 -8.77
CA LEU A 13 13.88 2.84 -8.59
C LEU A 13 14.66 3.62 -7.54
N THR A 14 15.24 4.76 -7.93
CA THR A 14 15.89 5.70 -7.02
C THR A 14 14.99 6.91 -6.75
N LEU A 15 14.69 7.15 -5.49
CA LEU A 15 13.90 8.28 -5.00
C LEU A 15 14.82 9.43 -4.58
N SER A 16 14.37 10.66 -4.78
CA SER A 16 15.10 11.87 -4.39
C SER A 16 15.15 12.10 -2.88
N ASN A 17 14.20 11.57 -2.15
CA ASN A 17 14.11 11.63 -0.69
C ASN A 17 13.36 10.40 -0.14
N ARG A 18 13.30 10.26 1.19
CA ARG A 18 12.76 9.09 1.88
C ARG A 18 11.32 9.25 2.35
N ILE A 19 10.58 10.18 1.76
CA ILE A 19 9.16 10.44 2.07
C ILE A 19 8.31 9.73 1.03
N VAL A 20 7.50 8.78 1.47
CA VAL A 20 6.55 8.03 0.63
C VAL A 20 5.13 8.47 0.97
N ILE A 21 4.33 8.77 -0.03
CA ILE A 21 2.88 8.94 0.15
C ILE A 21 2.26 7.56 0.09
N ALA A 22 1.71 7.12 1.25
CA ALA A 22 1.08 5.80 1.37
C ALA A 22 -0.20 5.70 0.54
N PRO A 23 -0.55 4.50 0.04
CA PRO A 23 -1.83 4.29 -0.64
C PRO A 23 -3.02 4.52 0.29
N MET A 24 -4.02 5.27 -0.19
CA MET A 24 -5.22 5.65 0.55
C MET A 24 -6.43 5.61 -0.36
N CYS A 25 -7.39 4.71 -0.08
CA CYS A 25 -8.61 4.57 -0.88
C CYS A 25 -9.41 5.87 -0.94
N GLN A 26 -9.84 6.24 -2.12
CA GLN A 26 -10.59 7.45 -2.40
C GLN A 26 -12.09 7.20 -2.60
N TYR A 27 -12.47 5.94 -2.85
CA TYR A 27 -13.89 5.56 -3.05
C TYR A 27 -14.62 6.42 -4.07
N SER A 28 -13.94 6.77 -5.17
CA SER A 28 -14.42 7.74 -6.17
C SER A 28 -14.29 7.22 -7.60
N ALA A 29 -14.05 5.92 -7.77
CA ALA A 29 -14.07 5.27 -9.08
C ALA A 29 -15.49 4.90 -9.50
N GLU A 30 -15.70 4.76 -10.80
CA GLU A 30 -16.93 4.29 -11.42
C GLU A 30 -16.67 2.95 -12.11
N ASP A 31 -17.24 1.87 -11.58
CA ASP A 31 -16.97 0.50 -12.06
C ASP A 31 -15.47 0.18 -12.22
N GLY A 32 -14.69 0.56 -11.23
CA GLY A 32 -13.23 0.38 -11.23
C GLY A 32 -12.45 1.42 -12.04
N ARG A 33 -13.12 2.28 -12.80
CA ARG A 33 -12.50 3.30 -13.65
C ARG A 33 -12.18 4.55 -12.87
N ALA A 34 -10.95 5.04 -13.05
CA ALA A 34 -10.54 6.31 -12.48
C ALA A 34 -11.40 7.47 -13.02
N SER A 35 -11.76 8.40 -12.14
CA SER A 35 -12.54 9.59 -12.44
C SER A 35 -11.67 10.86 -12.40
N ASP A 36 -12.28 12.01 -12.62
CA ASP A 36 -11.65 13.33 -12.49
C ASP A 36 -11.19 13.62 -11.05
N TRP A 37 -11.85 13.02 -10.04
CA TRP A 37 -11.37 13.09 -8.66
C TRP A 37 -9.92 12.61 -8.53
N HIS A 38 -9.58 11.50 -9.18
CA HIS A 38 -8.23 10.96 -9.15
C HIS A 38 -7.20 11.92 -9.79
N ALA A 39 -7.59 12.63 -10.85
CA ALA A 39 -6.70 13.63 -11.45
C ALA A 39 -6.41 14.80 -10.49
N MET A 40 -7.43 15.29 -9.76
CA MET A 40 -7.27 16.35 -8.76
C MET A 40 -6.46 15.85 -7.56
N HIS A 41 -6.81 14.68 -7.02
CA HIS A 41 -6.17 14.11 -5.84
C HIS A 41 -4.69 13.79 -6.07
N LEU A 42 -4.40 13.03 -7.12
CA LEU A 42 -3.02 12.65 -7.46
C LEU A 42 -2.21 13.87 -7.90
N GLY A 43 -2.81 14.80 -8.65
CA GLY A 43 -2.15 16.04 -9.06
C GLY A 43 -1.74 16.91 -7.87
N ASN A 44 -2.59 17.01 -6.85
CA ASN A 44 -2.26 17.74 -5.63
C ASN A 44 -1.10 17.09 -4.86
N LEU A 45 -1.14 15.77 -4.67
CA LEU A 45 -0.12 15.02 -3.94
C LEU A 45 1.20 14.93 -4.71
N ALA A 46 1.16 14.79 -6.03
CA ALA A 46 2.34 14.77 -6.89
C ALA A 46 3.13 16.09 -6.89
N GLN A 47 2.56 17.17 -6.35
CA GLN A 47 3.22 18.47 -6.15
C GLN A 47 3.75 18.67 -4.71
N SER A 48 3.68 17.65 -3.86
CA SER A 48 4.04 17.75 -2.44
C SER A 48 5.54 17.88 -2.18
N GLY A 49 6.39 17.39 -3.09
CA GLY A 49 7.84 17.26 -2.88
C GLY A 49 8.27 15.96 -2.18
N ALA A 50 7.35 15.00 -1.95
CA ALA A 50 7.71 13.65 -1.53
C ALA A 50 8.50 12.91 -2.61
N GLY A 51 9.21 11.85 -2.25
CA GLY A 51 10.02 11.05 -3.17
C GLY A 51 9.20 10.06 -4.00
N LEU A 52 8.02 9.64 -3.52
CA LEU A 52 7.17 8.64 -4.17
C LEU A 52 5.71 8.84 -3.78
N LEU A 53 4.81 8.69 -4.73
CA LEU A 53 3.37 8.58 -4.50
C LEU A 53 2.91 7.17 -4.90
N ILE A 54 2.37 6.40 -3.95
CA ILE A 54 1.74 5.10 -4.22
C ILE A 54 0.22 5.32 -4.29
N LEU A 55 -0.38 5.00 -5.43
CA LEU A 55 -1.82 5.06 -5.63
C LEU A 55 -2.55 4.10 -4.70
N GLU A 56 -3.80 4.41 -4.43
CA GLU A 56 -4.70 3.63 -3.59
C GLU A 56 -4.75 2.14 -3.95
N ALA A 57 -5.25 1.32 -3.00
CA ALA A 57 -5.51 -0.09 -3.25
C ALA A 57 -6.39 -0.25 -4.50
N THR A 58 -5.80 -0.85 -5.52
CA THR A 58 -6.38 -1.04 -6.84
C THR A 58 -6.72 -2.51 -7.02
N ALA A 59 -7.99 -2.81 -7.21
CA ALA A 59 -8.47 -4.18 -7.28
C ALA A 59 -8.00 -4.88 -8.56
N VAL A 60 -7.50 -6.12 -8.41
CA VAL A 60 -7.02 -6.95 -9.52
C VAL A 60 -8.13 -7.69 -10.26
N GLU A 61 -9.32 -7.73 -9.69
CA GLU A 61 -10.56 -8.26 -10.29
C GLU A 61 -11.79 -7.55 -9.69
N PRO A 62 -12.96 -7.58 -10.36
CA PRO A 62 -14.16 -6.85 -9.88
C PRO A 62 -14.58 -7.20 -8.46
N ARG A 63 -14.59 -8.50 -8.08
CA ARG A 63 -14.95 -8.95 -6.73
C ARG A 63 -13.90 -8.62 -5.66
N GLY A 64 -12.70 -8.21 -6.08
CA GLY A 64 -11.60 -7.81 -5.20
C GLY A 64 -11.69 -6.38 -4.67
N ARG A 65 -12.64 -5.57 -5.15
CA ARG A 65 -12.86 -4.21 -4.65
C ARG A 65 -13.31 -4.22 -3.19
N ILE A 66 -12.90 -3.21 -2.41
CA ILE A 66 -13.42 -2.98 -1.06
C ILE A 66 -14.88 -2.54 -1.17
N SER A 67 -15.13 -1.47 -1.94
CA SER A 67 -16.46 -0.95 -2.26
C SER A 67 -16.69 -0.90 -3.77
N TRP A 68 -17.93 -0.67 -4.17
CA TRP A 68 -18.26 -0.49 -5.61
C TRP A 68 -17.54 0.70 -6.24
N ALA A 69 -17.05 1.63 -5.43
CA ALA A 69 -16.39 2.87 -5.87
C ALA A 69 -14.85 2.80 -5.79
N ASP A 70 -14.29 1.62 -5.66
CA ASP A 70 -12.83 1.44 -5.63
C ASP A 70 -12.23 1.36 -7.04
N LEU A 71 -10.98 1.82 -7.11
CA LEU A 71 -10.17 1.71 -8.32
C LEU A 71 -9.87 0.24 -8.65
N GLY A 72 -9.82 -0.07 -9.95
CA GLY A 72 -9.47 -1.39 -10.48
C GLY A 72 -8.49 -1.31 -11.64
N LEU A 73 -7.85 -2.44 -11.93
CA LEU A 73 -6.94 -2.56 -13.07
C LEU A 73 -7.02 -3.96 -13.72
N TRP A 74 -8.22 -4.45 -13.93
CA TRP A 74 -8.48 -5.82 -14.42
C TRP A 74 -8.80 -5.93 -15.90
N ASP A 75 -9.16 -4.82 -16.58
CA ASP A 75 -9.54 -4.79 -17.99
C ASP A 75 -9.01 -3.55 -18.72
N ASP A 76 -9.25 -3.50 -20.04
CA ASP A 76 -8.78 -2.39 -20.87
C ASP A 76 -9.53 -1.08 -20.56
N GLY A 77 -10.77 -1.17 -20.06
CA GLY A 77 -11.57 0.01 -19.68
C GLY A 77 -11.02 0.69 -18.43
N THR A 78 -10.66 -0.09 -17.41
CA THR A 78 -10.04 0.41 -16.19
C THR A 78 -8.64 0.95 -16.46
N GLU A 79 -7.85 0.26 -17.31
CA GLU A 79 -6.53 0.71 -17.75
C GLU A 79 -6.60 2.04 -18.51
N ALA A 80 -7.49 2.16 -19.50
CA ALA A 80 -7.62 3.36 -20.31
C ALA A 80 -8.05 4.59 -19.48
N ALA A 81 -8.97 4.42 -18.52
CA ALA A 81 -9.37 5.48 -17.62
C ALA A 81 -8.21 5.96 -16.73
N LEU A 82 -7.44 5.04 -16.19
CA LEU A 82 -6.28 5.38 -15.37
C LEU A 82 -5.17 6.03 -16.21
N ALA A 83 -4.96 5.60 -17.45
CA ALA A 83 -4.00 6.21 -18.39
C ALA A 83 -4.25 7.70 -18.60
N GLN A 84 -5.52 8.12 -18.73
CA GLN A 84 -5.90 9.53 -18.89
C GLN A 84 -5.50 10.36 -17.65
N VAL A 85 -5.76 9.85 -16.47
CA VAL A 85 -5.38 10.49 -15.19
C VAL A 85 -3.86 10.63 -15.09
N LEU A 86 -3.13 9.54 -15.34
CA LEU A 86 -1.67 9.53 -15.25
C LEU A 86 -1.00 10.47 -16.25
N ALA A 87 -1.52 10.56 -17.48
CA ALA A 87 -1.04 11.49 -18.50
C ALA A 87 -1.16 12.95 -18.02
N SER A 88 -2.27 13.30 -17.35
CA SER A 88 -2.47 14.62 -16.77
C SER A 88 -1.47 14.91 -15.64
N VAL A 89 -1.29 13.97 -14.71
CA VAL A 89 -0.39 14.12 -13.56
C VAL A 89 1.07 14.24 -13.99
N ARG A 90 1.54 13.32 -14.87
CA ARG A 90 2.93 13.29 -15.35
C ARG A 90 3.33 14.50 -16.19
N ARG A 91 2.38 15.15 -16.82
CA ARG A 91 2.63 16.41 -17.53
C ARG A 91 3.19 17.50 -16.61
N TRP A 92 2.82 17.47 -15.32
CA TRP A 92 3.08 18.55 -14.37
C TRP A 92 3.96 18.14 -13.19
N SER A 93 4.22 16.84 -13.01
CA SER A 93 5.09 16.36 -11.93
C SER A 93 6.00 15.23 -12.41
N PRO A 94 7.30 15.31 -12.10
CA PRO A 94 8.26 14.23 -12.34
C PRO A 94 8.30 13.20 -11.20
N MET A 95 7.43 13.34 -10.18
CA MET A 95 7.42 12.42 -9.03
C MET A 95 7.16 10.99 -9.51
N PRO A 96 7.99 10.02 -9.10
CA PRO A 96 7.73 8.60 -9.35
C PRO A 96 6.36 8.18 -8.82
N LEU A 97 5.66 7.35 -9.60
CA LEU A 97 4.34 6.84 -9.23
C LEU A 97 4.41 5.32 -9.03
N GLY A 98 3.95 4.87 -7.87
CA GLY A 98 3.67 3.48 -7.57
C GLY A 98 2.18 3.20 -7.57
N ILE A 99 1.81 1.92 -7.63
CA ILE A 99 0.43 1.45 -7.49
C ILE A 99 0.36 0.31 -6.49
N GLN A 100 -0.65 0.32 -5.62
CA GLN A 100 -0.91 -0.80 -4.73
C GLN A 100 -1.94 -1.73 -5.36
N LEU A 101 -1.55 -2.96 -5.70
CA LEU A 101 -2.45 -4.00 -6.19
C LEU A 101 -3.01 -4.80 -5.00
N GLY A 102 -4.32 -5.04 -4.99
CA GLY A 102 -4.96 -5.70 -3.88
C GLY A 102 -6.23 -6.45 -4.23
N HIS A 103 -6.71 -7.21 -3.25
CA HIS A 103 -7.98 -7.92 -3.27
C HIS A 103 -8.56 -7.91 -1.86
N ALA A 104 -9.76 -7.37 -1.67
CA ALA A 104 -10.32 -7.16 -0.34
C ALA A 104 -10.76 -8.45 0.38
N GLY A 105 -10.96 -9.56 -0.35
CA GLY A 105 -11.36 -10.82 0.25
C GLY A 105 -12.69 -10.71 0.99
N ARG A 106 -12.77 -11.23 2.22
CA ARG A 106 -13.98 -11.18 3.05
C ARG A 106 -14.40 -9.78 3.49
N LYS A 107 -13.52 -8.77 3.31
CA LYS A 107 -13.81 -7.36 3.59
C LYS A 107 -14.24 -6.58 2.36
N ALA A 108 -14.57 -7.28 1.27
CA ALA A 108 -15.11 -6.70 0.06
C ALA A 108 -16.62 -6.43 0.18
N SER A 109 -17.19 -5.81 -0.87
CA SER A 109 -18.63 -5.54 -0.97
C SER A 109 -19.16 -4.66 0.16
N VAL A 110 -18.43 -3.57 0.51
CA VAL A 110 -18.85 -2.65 1.56
C VAL A 110 -19.35 -1.32 1.00
N LYS A 111 -20.14 -0.60 1.79
CA LYS A 111 -20.49 0.80 1.53
C LYS A 111 -19.27 1.69 1.71
N ARG A 112 -19.26 2.83 0.99
CA ARG A 112 -18.24 3.85 1.25
C ARG A 112 -18.32 4.32 2.72
N PRO A 113 -17.20 4.76 3.33
CA PRO A 113 -17.21 5.17 4.75
C PRO A 113 -18.25 6.23 5.08
N TRP A 114 -18.47 7.20 4.19
CA TRP A 114 -19.46 8.26 4.39
C TRP A 114 -20.90 7.87 4.05
N ASP A 115 -21.11 6.68 3.46
CA ASP A 115 -22.44 6.07 3.27
C ASP A 115 -22.78 5.12 4.44
N GLY A 116 -22.02 5.20 5.53
CA GLY A 116 -22.23 4.44 6.76
C GLY A 116 -21.40 3.15 6.88
N GLY A 117 -20.60 2.79 5.87
CA GLY A 117 -19.80 1.55 5.91
C GLY A 117 -20.68 0.29 5.98
N GLY A 118 -20.06 -0.84 6.34
CA GLY A 118 -20.73 -2.14 6.49
C GLY A 118 -20.86 -2.90 5.17
N GLN A 119 -20.88 -4.23 5.26
CA GLN A 119 -20.94 -5.11 4.12
C GLN A 119 -22.33 -5.10 3.49
N LEU A 120 -22.38 -5.16 2.16
CA LEU A 120 -23.60 -5.30 1.37
C LEU A 120 -23.83 -6.79 1.08
N PRO A 121 -25.09 -7.28 1.17
CA PRO A 121 -25.41 -8.63 0.72
C PRO A 121 -25.26 -8.74 -0.81
N ALA A 122 -25.08 -9.96 -1.30
CA ALA A 122 -24.80 -10.19 -2.72
C ALA A 122 -25.96 -9.84 -3.66
N ASP A 123 -27.19 -9.75 -3.13
CA ASP A 123 -28.40 -9.36 -3.84
C ASP A 123 -28.68 -7.84 -3.84
N ASP A 124 -27.85 -7.05 -3.14
CA ASP A 124 -27.87 -5.58 -3.31
C ASP A 124 -27.32 -5.23 -4.70
N ALA A 125 -27.91 -4.24 -5.35
CA ALA A 125 -27.50 -3.81 -6.69
C ALA A 125 -26.02 -3.40 -6.80
N ARG A 126 -25.38 -3.06 -5.68
CA ARG A 126 -23.97 -2.66 -5.56
C ARG A 126 -23.13 -3.67 -4.77
N GLY A 127 -23.74 -4.79 -4.34
CA GLY A 127 -23.12 -5.85 -3.59
C GLY A 127 -22.66 -7.00 -4.48
N TRP A 128 -21.83 -7.88 -3.92
CA TRP A 128 -21.40 -9.14 -4.55
C TRP A 128 -20.97 -10.16 -3.51
N ALA A 129 -20.93 -11.43 -3.91
CA ALA A 129 -20.41 -12.52 -3.08
C ALA A 129 -18.90 -12.34 -2.88
N THR A 130 -18.47 -12.36 -1.62
CA THR A 130 -17.06 -12.23 -1.25
C THR A 130 -16.36 -13.59 -1.20
N VAL A 131 -15.03 -13.58 -1.28
CA VAL A 131 -14.20 -14.80 -1.20
C VAL A 131 -13.16 -14.67 -0.09
N ALA A 132 -12.71 -15.80 0.46
CA ALA A 132 -11.73 -15.85 1.54
C ALA A 132 -11.02 -17.21 1.58
N PRO A 133 -9.94 -17.37 2.41
CA PRO A 133 -9.34 -18.68 2.65
C PRO A 133 -10.28 -19.67 3.35
N SER A 134 -11.22 -19.17 4.14
CA SER A 134 -12.22 -19.98 4.86
C SER A 134 -13.53 -19.21 4.97
N PRO A 135 -14.70 -19.88 5.14
CA PRO A 135 -16.02 -19.25 5.16
C PRO A 135 -16.31 -18.51 6.48
N LEU A 136 -15.36 -17.66 6.91
CA LEU A 136 -15.42 -16.90 8.15
C LEU A 136 -15.66 -15.42 7.82
N PRO A 137 -16.83 -14.82 8.16
CA PRO A 137 -17.10 -13.42 7.92
C PRO A 137 -16.17 -12.51 8.73
N PHE A 138 -16.06 -11.23 8.35
CA PHE A 138 -15.27 -10.27 9.11
C PHE A 138 -16.01 -9.85 10.40
N HIS A 139 -17.27 -9.42 10.30
CA HIS A 139 -18.14 -9.18 11.44
C HIS A 139 -19.12 -10.37 11.61
N ALA A 140 -19.51 -10.65 12.82
CA ALA A 140 -20.39 -11.80 13.11
C ALA A 140 -21.76 -11.78 12.38
N GLY A 141 -22.21 -10.61 11.93
CA GLY A 141 -23.47 -10.43 11.20
C GLY A 141 -23.32 -10.35 9.69
N ASP A 142 -22.09 -10.36 9.18
CA ASP A 142 -21.84 -10.24 7.74
C ASP A 142 -22.11 -11.58 7.02
N PRO A 143 -22.45 -11.57 5.72
CA PRO A 143 -22.53 -12.77 4.89
C PRO A 143 -21.20 -13.54 4.92
N ALA A 144 -21.29 -14.87 5.06
CA ALA A 144 -20.10 -15.72 5.00
C ALA A 144 -19.49 -15.65 3.58
N PRO A 145 -18.17 -15.44 3.47
CA PRO A 145 -17.48 -15.47 2.17
C PRO A 145 -17.45 -16.90 1.62
N GLN A 146 -17.36 -17.02 0.30
CA GLN A 146 -17.08 -18.31 -0.35
C GLN A 146 -15.61 -18.68 -0.11
N GLU A 147 -15.36 -19.91 0.32
CA GLU A 147 -14.00 -20.43 0.41
C GLU A 147 -13.41 -20.61 -0.99
N LEU A 148 -12.21 -20.05 -1.23
CA LEU A 148 -11.50 -20.28 -2.48
C LEU A 148 -10.98 -21.72 -2.55
N ASP A 149 -11.33 -22.43 -3.60
CA ASP A 149 -10.68 -23.69 -3.97
C ASP A 149 -9.33 -23.41 -4.69
N GLU A 150 -8.60 -24.46 -5.06
CA GLU A 150 -7.31 -24.32 -5.75
C GLU A 150 -7.43 -23.58 -7.10
N ALA A 151 -8.54 -23.77 -7.82
CA ALA A 151 -8.79 -23.09 -9.08
C ALA A 151 -9.01 -21.58 -8.84
N GLY A 152 -9.82 -21.20 -7.84
CA GLY A 152 -10.03 -19.79 -7.46
C GLY A 152 -8.75 -19.12 -6.93
N ILE A 153 -7.87 -19.86 -6.24
CA ILE A 153 -6.56 -19.38 -5.84
C ILE A 153 -5.69 -19.10 -7.07
N ALA A 154 -5.65 -20.01 -8.04
CA ALA A 154 -4.89 -19.82 -9.29
C ALA A 154 -5.41 -18.62 -10.11
N GLU A 155 -6.74 -18.40 -10.17
CA GLU A 155 -7.36 -17.23 -10.79
C GLU A 155 -6.89 -15.93 -10.13
N VAL A 156 -6.87 -15.86 -8.80
CA VAL A 156 -6.38 -14.71 -8.04
C VAL A 156 -4.91 -14.42 -8.36
N ILE A 157 -4.04 -15.43 -8.36
CA ILE A 157 -2.62 -15.27 -8.72
C ILE A 157 -2.49 -14.71 -10.13
N ALA A 158 -3.24 -15.25 -11.10
CA ALA A 158 -3.22 -14.79 -12.49
C ALA A 158 -3.74 -13.35 -12.61
N ALA A 159 -4.76 -12.96 -11.83
CA ALA A 159 -5.30 -11.60 -11.81
C ALA A 159 -4.27 -10.57 -11.30
N PHE A 160 -3.50 -10.90 -10.25
CA PHE A 160 -2.41 -10.04 -9.77
C PHE A 160 -1.33 -9.87 -10.85
N ALA A 161 -0.90 -10.95 -11.50
CA ALA A 161 0.10 -10.88 -12.56
C ALA A 161 -0.40 -10.06 -13.77
N ALA A 162 -1.65 -10.26 -14.19
CA ALA A 162 -2.25 -9.50 -15.29
C ALA A 162 -2.35 -8.00 -14.98
N SER A 163 -2.78 -7.65 -13.76
CA SER A 163 -2.84 -6.26 -13.31
C SER A 163 -1.44 -5.63 -13.20
N ALA A 164 -0.42 -6.39 -12.83
CA ALA A 164 0.96 -5.92 -12.78
C ALA A 164 1.49 -5.58 -14.19
N VAL A 165 1.19 -6.39 -15.20
CA VAL A 165 1.53 -6.10 -16.61
C VAL A 165 0.85 -4.82 -17.08
N ARG A 166 -0.43 -4.59 -16.72
CA ARG A 166 -1.14 -3.33 -17.01
C ARG A 166 -0.48 -2.15 -16.31
N ALA A 167 -0.09 -2.31 -15.05
CA ALA A 167 0.60 -1.27 -14.29
C ALA A 167 1.94 -0.88 -14.94
N GLU A 168 2.75 -1.84 -15.38
CA GLU A 168 3.98 -1.56 -16.11
C GLU A 168 3.71 -0.84 -17.44
N ARG A 169 2.70 -1.27 -18.21
CA ARG A 169 2.28 -0.64 -19.47
C ARG A 169 1.84 0.82 -19.28
N LEU A 170 1.20 1.11 -18.14
CA LEU A 170 0.85 2.46 -17.72
C LEU A 170 2.07 3.27 -17.22
N GLY A 171 3.25 2.65 -17.13
CA GLY A 171 4.51 3.28 -16.75
C GLY A 171 4.64 3.51 -15.25
N PHE A 172 3.99 2.71 -14.41
CA PHE A 172 4.30 2.73 -12.98
C PHE A 172 5.71 2.20 -12.75
N GLU A 173 6.48 2.93 -11.95
CA GLU A 173 7.84 2.59 -11.59
C GLU A 173 7.91 1.63 -10.39
N LEU A 174 6.79 1.49 -9.66
CA LEU A 174 6.71 0.67 -8.47
C LEU A 174 5.33 -0.01 -8.35
N ILE A 175 5.34 -1.29 -7.97
CA ILE A 175 4.16 -2.08 -7.62
C ILE A 175 4.29 -2.53 -6.16
N GLU A 176 3.29 -2.21 -5.34
CA GLU A 176 3.15 -2.69 -3.98
C GLU A 176 2.02 -3.73 -3.91
N LEU A 177 2.32 -4.95 -3.44
CA LEU A 177 1.31 -5.96 -3.17
C LEU A 177 0.68 -5.73 -1.81
N HIS A 178 -0.65 -5.62 -1.77
CA HIS A 178 -1.37 -5.38 -0.52
C HIS A 178 -1.61 -6.67 0.26
N ALA A 179 -0.72 -6.99 1.20
CA ALA A 179 -0.82 -8.14 2.09
C ALA A 179 -1.05 -7.72 3.56
N ALA A 180 -1.84 -6.65 3.77
CA ALA A 180 -2.09 -6.05 5.07
C ALA A 180 -3.60 -5.83 5.33
N HIS A 181 -3.91 -5.29 6.51
CA HIS A 181 -5.20 -4.71 6.91
C HIS A 181 -6.41 -5.66 6.81
N GLY A 182 -6.16 -6.98 6.87
CA GLY A 182 -7.22 -7.98 6.82
C GLY A 182 -7.79 -8.21 5.41
N TYR A 183 -7.08 -7.81 4.35
CA TYR A 183 -7.44 -8.12 2.98
C TYR A 183 -6.96 -9.52 2.56
N LEU A 184 -7.27 -9.98 1.36
CA LEU A 184 -7.20 -11.39 0.99
C LEU A 184 -5.83 -12.02 1.29
N LEU A 185 -4.73 -11.41 0.87
CA LEU A 185 -3.40 -11.97 1.11
C LEU A 185 -3.08 -12.05 2.61
N HIS A 186 -3.49 -11.04 3.40
CA HIS A 186 -3.37 -11.09 4.86
C HIS A 186 -4.29 -12.16 5.49
N GLN A 187 -5.49 -12.36 4.92
CA GLN A 187 -6.41 -13.42 5.40
C GLN A 187 -5.80 -14.83 5.28
N PHE A 188 -4.99 -15.08 4.25
CA PHE A 188 -4.25 -16.34 4.11
C PHE A 188 -3.10 -16.46 5.11
N LEU A 189 -2.42 -15.35 5.44
CA LEU A 189 -1.33 -15.36 6.42
C LEU A 189 -1.81 -15.67 7.83
N SER A 190 -2.94 -15.11 8.26
CA SER A 190 -3.37 -15.20 9.65
C SER A 190 -4.13 -16.49 9.98
N PRO A 191 -3.76 -17.18 11.08
CA PRO A 191 -4.51 -18.33 11.55
C PRO A 191 -5.91 -18.01 12.08
N LEU A 192 -6.25 -16.73 12.32
CA LEU A 192 -7.59 -16.32 12.74
C LEU A 192 -8.60 -16.38 11.59
N SER A 193 -8.18 -16.13 10.36
CA SER A 193 -9.03 -16.13 9.16
C SER A 193 -8.82 -17.32 8.25
N ASN A 194 -7.68 -18.01 8.35
CA ASN A 194 -7.32 -19.17 7.55
C ASN A 194 -7.37 -20.44 8.39
N ARG A 195 -8.43 -21.24 8.22
CA ARG A 195 -8.65 -22.53 8.87
C ARG A 195 -8.48 -23.72 7.92
N ARG A 196 -7.82 -23.49 6.79
CA ARG A 196 -7.55 -24.52 5.78
C ARG A 196 -6.67 -25.64 6.31
N THR A 197 -6.88 -26.84 5.79
CA THR A 197 -6.09 -28.04 6.12
C THR A 197 -5.31 -28.58 4.92
N ASP A 198 -5.36 -27.87 3.80
CA ASP A 198 -4.62 -28.17 2.56
C ASP A 198 -3.26 -27.46 2.50
N GLY A 199 -2.68 -27.38 1.29
CA GLY A 199 -1.39 -26.72 1.05
C GLY A 199 -1.33 -25.21 1.33
N TYR A 200 -2.46 -24.57 1.62
CA TYR A 200 -2.56 -23.11 1.87
C TYR A 200 -2.92 -22.77 3.33
N GLY A 201 -2.88 -23.74 4.26
CA GLY A 201 -3.17 -23.51 5.68
C GLY A 201 -2.44 -24.47 6.62
N GLY A 202 -2.66 -24.31 7.92
CA GLY A 202 -2.08 -25.14 8.98
C GLY A 202 -0.67 -24.76 9.37
N SER A 203 0.35 -25.05 8.59
CA SER A 203 1.73 -24.71 8.89
C SER A 203 2.11 -23.29 8.43
N LEU A 204 3.12 -22.68 9.05
CA LEU A 204 3.61 -21.34 8.62
C LEU A 204 3.97 -21.32 7.12
N PRO A 205 4.74 -22.27 6.56
CA PRO A 205 5.02 -22.26 5.12
C PRO A 205 3.77 -22.25 4.24
N ASN A 206 2.71 -22.95 4.66
CA ASN A 206 1.43 -22.98 3.94
C ASN A 206 0.68 -21.65 4.05
N HIS A 207 0.70 -21.00 5.21
CA HIS A 207 0.14 -19.65 5.39
C HIS A 207 0.85 -18.61 4.50
N LEU A 208 2.16 -18.75 4.29
CA LEU A 208 2.93 -17.85 3.42
C LEU A 208 2.69 -18.10 1.93
N ARG A 209 2.26 -19.30 1.55
CA ARG A 209 2.27 -19.80 0.17
C ARG A 209 1.60 -18.88 -0.82
N LEU A 210 0.36 -18.46 -0.58
CA LEU A 210 -0.36 -17.59 -1.54
C LEU A 210 0.37 -16.29 -1.80
N LEU A 211 0.83 -15.59 -0.75
CA LEU A 211 1.55 -14.34 -0.92
C LEU A 211 2.85 -14.53 -1.69
N VAL A 212 3.57 -15.60 -1.41
CA VAL A 212 4.83 -15.92 -2.11
C VAL A 212 4.56 -16.23 -3.58
N GLU A 213 3.55 -17.03 -3.90
CA GLU A 213 3.17 -17.36 -5.28
C GLU A 213 2.69 -16.12 -6.06
N VAL A 214 1.91 -15.22 -5.42
CA VAL A 214 1.52 -13.93 -6.00
C VAL A 214 2.75 -13.05 -6.26
N PHE A 215 3.68 -12.95 -5.29
CA PHE A 215 4.91 -12.19 -5.47
C PHE A 215 5.76 -12.73 -6.62
N ASP A 216 5.99 -14.04 -6.66
CA ASP A 216 6.77 -14.69 -7.71
C ASP A 216 6.11 -14.51 -9.09
N ALA A 217 4.79 -14.66 -9.19
CA ALA A 217 4.03 -14.45 -10.43
C ALA A 217 4.09 -13.00 -10.92
N VAL A 218 3.92 -12.02 -10.03
CA VAL A 218 4.02 -10.59 -10.35
C VAL A 218 5.45 -10.24 -10.78
N ARG A 219 6.47 -10.69 -10.01
CA ARG A 219 7.87 -10.42 -10.36
C ARG A 219 8.25 -11.00 -11.73
N ALA A 220 7.77 -12.21 -12.05
CA ALA A 220 8.00 -12.85 -13.35
C ALA A 220 7.25 -12.17 -14.52
N ALA A 221 6.13 -11.51 -14.24
CA ALA A 221 5.27 -10.89 -15.25
C ALA A 221 5.75 -9.49 -15.69
N VAL A 222 6.57 -8.80 -14.88
CA VAL A 222 7.04 -7.44 -15.19
C VAL A 222 8.57 -7.41 -15.35
N SER A 223 9.09 -6.40 -16.04
CA SER A 223 10.52 -6.25 -16.28
C SER A 223 11.30 -5.88 -15.00
N ASP A 224 12.63 -6.05 -15.05
CA ASP A 224 13.54 -5.67 -13.98
C ASP A 224 13.62 -4.15 -13.73
N LYS A 225 12.94 -3.34 -14.55
CA LYS A 225 12.87 -1.88 -14.38
C LYS A 225 11.79 -1.47 -13.39
N VAL A 226 10.85 -2.35 -13.08
CA VAL A 226 9.77 -2.10 -12.12
C VAL A 226 10.17 -2.60 -10.75
N SER A 227 10.10 -1.72 -9.75
CA SER A 227 10.26 -2.09 -8.34
C SER A 227 9.03 -2.86 -7.86
N VAL A 228 9.20 -4.06 -7.30
CA VAL A 228 8.11 -4.86 -6.73
C VAL A 228 8.37 -5.07 -5.24
N GLY A 229 7.42 -4.65 -4.42
CA GLY A 229 7.46 -4.81 -2.97
C GLY A 229 6.12 -5.22 -2.37
N VAL A 230 6.11 -5.37 -1.06
CA VAL A 230 4.94 -5.88 -0.34
C VAL A 230 4.62 -4.98 0.84
N ARG A 231 3.33 -4.72 1.08
CA ARG A 231 2.85 -4.12 2.33
C ARG A 231 2.22 -5.18 3.21
N ILE A 232 2.68 -5.27 4.46
CA ILE A 232 2.18 -6.24 5.44
C ILE A 232 1.58 -5.55 6.67
N SER A 233 0.68 -6.27 7.36
CA SER A 233 0.39 -6.03 8.77
C SER A 233 1.27 -6.93 9.61
N ALA A 234 2.19 -6.35 10.38
CA ALA A 234 3.17 -7.10 11.17
C ALA A 234 2.57 -7.77 12.42
N SER A 235 1.34 -7.44 12.79
CA SER A 235 0.62 -8.05 13.90
C SER A 235 -0.89 -7.87 13.71
N ASP A 236 -1.67 -8.88 14.09
CA ASP A 236 -3.13 -8.79 14.20
C ASP A 236 -3.59 -8.08 15.48
N TRP A 237 -2.69 -7.91 16.45
CA TRP A 237 -3.02 -7.39 17.78
C TRP A 237 -4.07 -8.25 18.53
N VAL A 238 -4.11 -9.53 18.24
CA VAL A 238 -5.00 -10.54 18.83
C VAL A 238 -4.20 -11.79 19.16
N ASP A 239 -4.37 -12.32 20.35
CA ASP A 239 -3.71 -13.56 20.76
C ASP A 239 -4.06 -14.72 19.83
N GLY A 240 -3.04 -15.49 19.44
CA GLY A 240 -3.19 -16.60 18.48
C GLY A 240 -3.38 -16.17 17.03
N GLY A 241 -3.25 -14.87 16.73
CA GLY A 241 -3.25 -14.33 15.38
C GLY A 241 -1.85 -14.26 14.76
N TRP A 242 -1.75 -13.53 13.66
CA TRP A 242 -0.48 -13.20 13.00
C TRP A 242 0.34 -12.27 13.89
N ASP A 243 1.62 -12.55 14.06
CA ASP A 243 2.51 -11.83 14.96
C ASP A 243 3.84 -11.40 14.31
N LEU A 244 4.68 -10.71 15.09
CA LEU A 244 5.95 -10.19 14.61
C LEU A 244 6.93 -11.32 14.23
N VAL A 245 6.93 -12.46 14.95
CA VAL A 245 7.84 -13.58 14.63
C VAL A 245 7.52 -14.17 13.26
N GLN A 246 6.26 -14.35 12.96
CA GLN A 246 5.79 -14.81 11.66
C GLN A 246 6.07 -13.76 10.55
N SER A 247 5.94 -12.47 10.88
CA SER A 247 6.26 -11.37 9.97
C SER A 247 7.76 -11.27 9.66
N GLU A 248 8.62 -11.51 10.62
CA GLU A 248 10.08 -11.59 10.41
C GLU A 248 10.43 -12.77 9.49
N ALA A 249 9.80 -13.95 9.70
CA ALA A 249 10.00 -15.11 8.83
C ALA A 249 9.54 -14.83 7.39
N LEU A 250 8.36 -14.22 7.21
CA LEU A 250 7.87 -13.79 5.90
C LEU A 250 8.82 -12.80 5.23
N ALA A 251 9.29 -11.80 5.98
CA ALA A 251 10.20 -10.78 5.46
C ALA A 251 11.51 -11.39 4.94
N GLN A 252 12.07 -12.37 5.65
CA GLN A 252 13.26 -13.10 5.20
C GLN A 252 13.00 -13.93 3.92
N VAL A 253 11.82 -14.55 3.81
CA VAL A 253 11.41 -15.28 2.59
C VAL A 253 11.29 -14.33 1.39
N LEU A 254 10.73 -13.15 1.59
CA LEU A 254 10.59 -12.12 0.53
C LEU A 254 11.97 -11.52 0.14
N ASP A 255 12.82 -11.22 1.13
CA ASP A 255 14.19 -10.71 0.89
C ASP A 255 15.01 -11.70 0.05
N ALA A 256 14.95 -12.99 0.39
CA ALA A 256 15.62 -14.04 -0.37
C ALA A 256 15.10 -14.20 -1.82
N ARG A 257 13.87 -13.76 -2.10
CA ARG A 257 13.26 -13.74 -3.44
C ARG A 257 13.48 -12.44 -4.22
N GLY A 258 14.26 -11.49 -3.66
CA GLY A 258 14.56 -10.23 -4.32
C GLY A 258 13.42 -9.20 -4.24
N CYS A 259 12.58 -9.27 -3.23
CA CYS A 259 11.62 -8.20 -2.92
C CYS A 259 12.37 -6.88 -2.75
N ASN A 260 11.92 -5.82 -3.44
CA ASN A 260 12.67 -4.58 -3.51
C ASN A 260 12.44 -3.65 -2.31
N PHE A 261 11.34 -3.83 -1.58
CA PHE A 261 11.04 -3.11 -0.34
C PHE A 261 9.92 -3.80 0.44
N LEU A 262 9.89 -3.56 1.75
CA LEU A 262 8.78 -3.99 2.61
C LEU A 262 8.17 -2.78 3.33
N HIS A 263 6.86 -2.58 3.19
CA HIS A 263 6.11 -1.51 3.84
C HIS A 263 5.36 -2.08 5.05
N VAL A 264 5.77 -1.67 6.26
CA VAL A 264 5.33 -2.31 7.50
C VAL A 264 4.24 -1.51 8.20
N SER A 265 3.04 -2.08 8.21
CA SER A 265 1.86 -1.61 8.94
C SER A 265 1.45 -2.62 10.01
N SER A 266 0.24 -2.53 10.57
CA SER A 266 -0.32 -3.52 11.51
C SER A 266 -1.84 -3.47 11.57
N GLY A 267 -2.46 -4.56 12.06
CA GLY A 267 -3.89 -4.66 12.35
C GLY A 267 -4.78 -4.79 11.13
N GLY A 268 -6.08 -4.66 11.37
CA GLY A 268 -7.13 -4.65 10.36
C GLY A 268 -7.75 -6.02 10.04
N LEU A 269 -7.25 -7.11 10.64
CA LEU A 269 -7.73 -8.46 10.33
C LEU A 269 -8.96 -8.87 11.14
N ASP A 270 -9.04 -8.47 12.40
CA ASP A 270 -10.05 -8.96 13.35
C ASP A 270 -10.55 -7.80 14.23
N GLU A 271 -11.85 -7.77 14.54
CA GLU A 271 -12.48 -6.73 15.38
C GLU A 271 -11.94 -6.72 16.81
N ARG A 272 -11.49 -7.87 17.31
CA ARG A 272 -10.96 -8.04 18.68
C ARG A 272 -9.61 -7.37 18.88
N GLN A 273 -8.99 -6.83 17.83
CA GLN A 273 -7.69 -6.14 17.90
C GLN A 273 -7.69 -5.05 18.96
N LYS A 274 -6.65 -5.01 19.79
CA LYS A 274 -6.44 -3.99 20.81
C LYS A 274 -5.18 -3.21 20.52
N ILE A 275 -5.32 -2.14 19.73
CA ILE A 275 -4.19 -1.32 19.30
C ILE A 275 -4.05 -0.11 20.21
N THR A 276 -2.90 0.03 20.86
CA THR A 276 -2.54 1.26 21.54
C THR A 276 -1.96 2.24 20.52
N VAL A 277 -2.81 3.12 20.03
CA VAL A 277 -2.45 4.08 18.98
C VAL A 277 -1.71 5.26 19.59
N GLY A 278 -0.58 5.65 18.99
CA GLY A 278 0.24 6.79 19.38
C GLY A 278 1.29 7.12 18.32
N PRO A 279 2.04 8.23 18.46
CA PRO A 279 3.05 8.62 17.48
C PRO A 279 4.06 7.49 17.23
N GLY A 280 4.16 7.02 15.98
CA GLY A 280 5.10 5.98 15.57
C GLY A 280 4.80 4.57 16.11
N TYR A 281 3.55 4.26 16.52
CA TYR A 281 3.19 3.00 17.19
C TYR A 281 3.55 1.72 16.39
N GLN A 282 3.74 1.81 15.09
CA GLN A 282 4.16 0.69 14.23
C GLN A 282 5.66 0.66 13.95
N VAL A 283 6.40 1.70 14.31
CA VAL A 283 7.86 1.79 14.07
C VAL A 283 8.65 0.65 14.72
N PRO A 284 8.30 0.16 15.93
CA PRO A 284 8.99 -1.00 16.51
C PRO A 284 8.95 -2.26 15.65
N PHE A 285 7.84 -2.50 14.93
CA PHE A 285 7.72 -3.62 13.99
C PHE A 285 8.65 -3.44 12.79
N ALA A 286 8.67 -2.23 12.21
CA ALA A 286 9.58 -1.92 11.10
C ALA A 286 11.04 -2.10 11.52
N ALA A 287 11.41 -1.65 12.71
CA ALA A 287 12.78 -1.77 13.24
C ALA A 287 13.20 -3.23 13.46
N ALA A 288 12.31 -4.06 14.02
CA ALA A 288 12.57 -5.48 14.25
C ALA A 288 12.78 -6.24 12.93
N ILE A 289 11.89 -6.01 11.96
CA ILE A 289 11.99 -6.62 10.63
C ILE A 289 13.25 -6.15 9.90
N LYS A 290 13.54 -4.85 9.91
CA LYS A 290 14.73 -4.27 9.28
C LYS A 290 16.02 -4.91 9.78
N ALA A 291 16.08 -5.28 11.05
CA ALA A 291 17.25 -5.96 11.62
C ALA A 291 17.47 -7.39 11.05
N LYS A 292 16.51 -7.95 10.31
CA LYS A 292 16.54 -9.32 9.78
C LYS A 292 16.68 -9.40 8.27
N VAL A 293 16.52 -8.27 7.54
CA VAL A 293 16.49 -8.23 6.07
C VAL A 293 17.45 -7.19 5.52
N ARG A 294 17.81 -7.34 4.23
CA ARG A 294 18.66 -6.38 3.50
C ARG A 294 17.84 -5.42 2.66
N MET A 295 16.64 -5.85 2.21
CA MET A 295 15.75 -4.97 1.45
C MET A 295 15.34 -3.76 2.29
N PRO A 296 15.15 -2.58 1.68
CA PRO A 296 14.65 -1.40 2.36
C PRO A 296 13.30 -1.62 3.04
N VAL A 297 13.15 -1.05 4.24
CA VAL A 297 11.93 -1.11 5.05
C VAL A 297 11.32 0.27 5.18
N ILE A 298 10.02 0.39 4.88
CA ILE A 298 9.23 1.62 5.01
C ILE A 298 8.41 1.52 6.29
N ALA A 299 8.54 2.52 7.18
CA ALA A 299 7.71 2.65 8.37
C ALA A 299 6.52 3.57 8.11
N VAL A 300 5.37 3.26 8.70
CA VAL A 300 4.16 4.07 8.67
C VAL A 300 3.46 4.01 10.03
N GLY A 301 2.63 4.98 10.35
CA GLY A 301 1.77 4.96 11.54
C GLY A 301 1.99 6.15 12.47
N MET A 302 1.14 7.17 12.34
CA MET A 302 1.20 8.43 13.09
C MET A 302 2.60 9.06 13.11
N ILE A 303 3.23 9.11 11.94
CA ILE A 303 4.43 9.91 11.69
C ILE A 303 3.91 11.24 11.15
N THR A 304 3.95 12.28 11.99
CA THR A 304 3.38 13.59 11.68
C THR A 304 4.39 14.71 11.75
N GLU A 305 5.41 14.57 12.62
CA GLU A 305 6.40 15.62 12.85
C GLU A 305 7.69 15.34 12.06
N PRO A 306 8.31 16.39 11.47
CA PRO A 306 9.56 16.26 10.73
C PRO A 306 10.70 15.62 11.52
N GLU A 307 10.85 16.04 12.78
CA GLU A 307 11.88 15.54 13.69
C GLU A 307 11.64 14.08 14.06
N GLN A 308 10.38 13.65 14.19
CA GLN A 308 10.02 12.25 14.38
C GLN A 308 10.45 11.41 13.17
N ALA A 309 10.11 11.86 11.96
CA ALA A 309 10.49 11.18 10.72
C ALA A 309 12.01 11.08 10.57
N GLU A 310 12.74 12.17 10.79
CA GLU A 310 14.20 12.21 10.77
C GLU A 310 14.81 11.27 11.82
N SER A 311 14.25 11.26 13.05
CA SER A 311 14.72 10.40 14.14
C SER A 311 14.60 8.90 13.80
N ILE A 312 13.49 8.48 13.20
CA ILE A 312 13.26 7.09 12.76
C ILE A 312 14.40 6.64 11.82
N LEU A 313 14.75 7.49 10.85
CA LEU A 313 15.79 7.19 9.86
C LEU A 313 17.19 7.23 10.45
N ARG A 314 17.49 8.24 11.27
CA ARG A 314 18.82 8.39 11.93
C ARG A 314 19.13 7.23 12.87
N HIS A 315 18.14 6.71 13.59
CA HIS A 315 18.28 5.54 14.45
C HIS A 315 18.19 4.22 13.68
N ARG A 316 18.03 4.27 12.34
CA ARG A 316 17.91 3.11 11.47
C ARG A 316 16.74 2.18 11.83
N HIS A 317 15.65 2.75 12.35
CA HIS A 317 14.44 1.99 12.61
C HIS A 317 13.69 1.65 11.32
N ALA A 318 13.89 2.45 10.27
CA ALA A 318 13.43 2.21 8.91
C ALA A 318 14.38 2.87 7.90
N ASP A 319 14.17 2.62 6.60
CA ASP A 319 14.93 3.23 5.51
C ASP A 319 14.18 4.39 4.86
N ALA A 320 12.84 4.35 4.92
CA ALA A 320 11.95 5.42 4.48
C ALA A 320 10.75 5.51 5.42
N VAL A 321 10.02 6.61 5.36
CA VAL A 321 8.77 6.83 6.11
C VAL A 321 7.62 7.07 5.15
N ALA A 322 6.45 6.51 5.47
CA ALA A 322 5.24 6.71 4.70
C ALA A 322 4.23 7.56 5.49
N LEU A 323 3.66 8.54 4.79
CA LEU A 323 2.62 9.43 5.31
C LEU A 323 1.29 9.08 4.65
N ALA A 324 0.24 8.94 5.46
CA ALA A 324 -1.12 8.73 5.01
C ALA A 324 -2.00 9.95 5.34
N ARG A 325 -2.83 9.87 6.39
CA ARG A 325 -3.74 10.96 6.76
C ARG A 325 -3.03 12.30 7.01
N GLY A 326 -1.78 12.28 7.46
CA GLY A 326 -0.99 13.50 7.67
C GLY A 326 -0.77 14.29 6.38
N ILE A 327 -0.45 13.62 5.27
CA ILE A 327 -0.23 14.29 3.99
C ILE A 327 -1.54 14.64 3.26
N LEU A 328 -2.66 13.98 3.59
CA LEU A 328 -3.98 14.45 3.14
C LEU A 328 -4.38 15.77 3.83
N TYR A 329 -4.05 15.89 5.12
CA TYR A 329 -4.29 17.10 5.88
C TYR A 329 -3.36 18.25 5.49
N ASP A 330 -2.07 17.94 5.31
CA ASP A 330 -1.05 18.89 4.84
C ASP A 330 -0.34 18.36 3.59
N PRO A 331 -0.86 18.63 2.39
CA PRO A 331 -0.23 18.18 1.14
C PRO A 331 1.15 18.81 0.86
N ARG A 332 1.56 19.80 1.65
CA ARG A 332 2.88 20.44 1.56
C ARG A 332 3.78 20.09 2.74
N TRP A 333 3.40 19.05 3.51
CA TRP A 333 4.21 18.55 4.62
C TRP A 333 5.70 18.38 4.28
N PRO A 334 6.11 17.87 3.10
CA PRO A 334 7.54 17.79 2.75
C PRO A 334 8.23 19.16 2.68
N TRP A 335 7.53 20.23 2.29
CA TRP A 335 8.09 21.59 2.27
C TRP A 335 8.29 22.12 3.69
N HIS A 336 7.30 21.89 4.57
CA HIS A 336 7.39 22.25 5.98
C HIS A 336 8.48 21.45 6.70
N ALA A 337 8.61 20.17 6.39
CA ALA A 337 9.67 19.31 6.92
C ALA A 337 11.07 19.77 6.45
N ALA A 338 11.21 20.15 5.18
CA ALA A 338 12.48 20.69 4.69
C ALA A 338 12.88 21.99 5.42
N ALA A 339 11.92 22.90 5.63
CA ALA A 339 12.15 24.11 6.40
C ALA A 339 12.56 23.80 7.85
N ALA A 340 11.83 22.93 8.55
CA ALA A 340 12.12 22.54 9.93
C ALA A 340 13.50 21.88 10.08
N LEU A 341 13.88 21.01 9.15
CA LEU A 341 15.13 20.26 9.17
C LEU A 341 16.29 21.02 8.48
N ARG A 342 16.08 22.27 8.05
CA ARG A 342 17.06 23.09 7.32
C ARG A 342 17.62 22.38 6.08
N ASP A 343 16.74 21.74 5.35
CA ASP A 343 17.00 21.06 4.07
C ASP A 343 16.20 21.74 2.95
N SER A 344 16.06 21.11 1.78
CA SER A 344 15.42 21.71 0.63
C SER A 344 14.67 20.71 -0.23
N VAL A 345 13.64 21.21 -0.92
CA VAL A 345 12.81 20.47 -1.86
C VAL A 345 12.78 21.16 -3.23
N GLU A 346 12.39 20.43 -4.26
CA GLU A 346 12.16 20.99 -5.60
C GLU A 346 10.65 21.18 -5.80
N PRO A 347 10.10 22.41 -5.68
CA PRO A 347 8.70 22.67 -6.00
C PRO A 347 8.51 22.78 -7.50
N ALA A 348 7.25 22.66 -7.95
CA ALA A 348 6.91 23.04 -9.32
C ALA A 348 7.25 24.52 -9.58
N PRO A 349 7.69 24.88 -10.81
CA PRO A 349 8.08 26.27 -11.14
C PRO A 349 7.01 27.31 -10.82
N GLN A 350 5.72 26.93 -10.91
CA GLN A 350 4.57 27.79 -10.59
C GLN A 350 4.55 28.22 -9.12
N TYR A 351 5.20 27.46 -8.23
CA TYR A 351 5.22 27.70 -6.79
C TYR A 351 6.53 28.35 -6.27
N LEU A 352 7.52 28.60 -7.11
CA LEU A 352 8.80 29.18 -6.67
C LEU A 352 8.64 30.52 -5.92
N ARG A 353 7.59 31.30 -6.25
CA ARG A 353 7.35 32.61 -5.61
C ARG A 353 6.72 32.52 -4.23
N CYS A 354 6.26 31.32 -3.80
CA CYS A 354 5.67 31.15 -2.47
C CYS A 354 6.69 30.71 -1.41
N GLU A 355 7.99 30.74 -1.70
CA GLU A 355 9.03 30.45 -0.72
C GLU A 355 8.88 31.38 0.50
N PRO A 356 8.79 30.82 1.74
CA PRO A 356 8.62 31.61 2.94
C PRO A 356 9.84 32.50 3.20
N ARG A 357 9.60 33.72 3.66
CA ARG A 357 10.70 34.70 3.93
C ARG A 357 11.60 34.26 5.09
N ASP A 358 11.06 33.51 6.03
CA ASP A 358 11.72 32.97 7.22
C ASP A 358 12.38 31.59 6.97
N ALA A 359 12.14 30.97 5.79
CA ALA A 359 12.74 29.69 5.38
C ALA A 359 13.39 29.80 3.98
N ARG A 360 14.10 30.89 3.71
CA ARG A 360 14.79 31.08 2.42
C ARG A 360 15.80 29.96 2.16
N GLY A 361 15.83 29.46 0.92
CA GLY A 361 16.67 28.35 0.48
C GLY A 361 16.02 26.98 0.66
N VAL A 362 14.76 26.94 1.14
CA VAL A 362 13.99 25.68 1.20
C VAL A 362 13.61 25.19 -0.20
N PHE A 363 13.48 26.08 -1.17
CA PHE A 363 13.22 25.72 -2.55
C PHE A 363 14.53 25.72 -3.38
N LYS A 364 14.89 24.52 -3.88
CA LYS A 364 15.97 24.42 -4.88
C LYS A 364 15.46 24.99 -6.21
N THR A 365 16.19 25.95 -6.75
CA THR A 365 16.07 26.32 -8.16
C THR A 365 16.99 25.42 -8.96
N ARG A 366 16.46 24.82 -10.03
CA ARG A 366 17.27 24.02 -10.98
C ARG A 366 18.34 24.86 -11.63
#